data_c1bf07d969fc18fb979dfb1f4cb33ffd
#
_entry.id   c1bf07d969fc18fb979dfb1f4cb33ffd
#
_cell.length_a   1.000
_cell.length_b   1.000
_cell.length_c   1.000
_cell.angle_alpha   90.00
_cell.angle_beta   90.00
_cell.angle_gamma   90.00
#
_symmetry.space_group_name_H-M   'P 1'
#
loop_
_entity.id
_entity.type
_entity.pdbx_description
1 polymer ?
#
loop_
_entity_poly.entity_id
_entity_poly.type
_entity_poly.pdbx_seq_one_letter_code
_entity_poly.pdbx_strand_id
1 'polypeptide(L)'
;MCYYKAPIPENIVNDIDAANLFKIIFATKIFVPAILIALFISWLQTKKIAKMPLITAILVVVFGGLTIWLNNPVFIKMKPTIIYLIFSAVLVYGLLNKKSYIKYLMGSAIPMNEEGWFLLSKRFAGFFILLALTNEIIWRFFSQDFWVNFKTFGLPILLIIFMAMQFNLFNKYSNKINKDLD
;
A
#
# COMPACT_ATOMS: atom_id res chain seq x y z
N MET A 1 -9.92 2.35 40.33
CA MET A 1 -11.14 1.67 39.86
C MET A 1 -10.78 0.88 38.61
N CYS A 2 -10.42 -0.40 38.81
CA CYS A 2 -9.96 -1.28 37.72
C CYS A 2 -11.18 -1.79 36.93
N TYR A 3 -11.37 -1.31 35.72
CA TYR A 3 -12.28 -1.94 34.78
C TYR A 3 -11.67 -3.27 34.30
N TYR A 4 -12.06 -4.36 34.93
CA TYR A 4 -11.82 -5.71 34.45
C TYR A 4 -12.66 -5.93 33.19
N LYS A 5 -12.04 -5.80 32.03
CA LYS A 5 -12.68 -6.11 30.76
C LYS A 5 -12.74 -7.63 30.66
N ALA A 6 -13.90 -8.21 30.96
CA ALA A 6 -14.15 -9.62 30.77
C ALA A 6 -13.75 -10.03 29.32
N PRO A 7 -13.06 -11.15 29.13
CA PRO A 7 -12.76 -11.64 27.78
C PRO A 7 -14.07 -11.85 27.03
N ILE A 8 -14.21 -11.21 25.86
CA ILE A 8 -15.37 -11.40 24.98
C ILE A 8 -15.35 -12.87 24.56
N PRO A 9 -16.44 -13.62 24.72
CA PRO A 9 -16.51 -15.02 24.32
C PRO A 9 -16.17 -15.16 22.83
N GLU A 10 -15.39 -16.17 22.46
CA GLU A 10 -14.90 -16.40 21.07
C GLU A 10 -16.03 -16.49 20.04
N ASN A 11 -17.21 -16.97 20.42
CA ASN A 11 -18.40 -17.03 19.58
C ASN A 11 -18.92 -15.63 19.17
N ILE A 12 -18.84 -14.63 20.08
CA ILE A 12 -19.24 -13.24 19.77
C ILE A 12 -18.19 -12.55 18.88
N VAL A 13 -16.91 -12.85 19.06
CA VAL A 13 -15.85 -12.32 18.18
C VAL A 13 -16.02 -12.86 16.77
N ASN A 14 -16.35 -14.13 16.63
CA ASN A 14 -16.57 -14.76 15.32
C ASN A 14 -17.81 -14.19 14.60
N ASP A 15 -18.88 -13.86 15.31
CA ASP A 15 -20.07 -13.23 14.72
C ASP A 15 -19.82 -11.80 14.24
N ILE A 16 -19.05 -11.01 15.01
CA ILE A 16 -18.66 -9.64 14.62
C ILE A 16 -17.71 -9.66 13.42
N ASP A 17 -16.76 -10.57 13.41
CA ASP A 17 -15.82 -10.71 12.31
C ASP A 17 -16.52 -11.23 11.03
N ALA A 18 -17.46 -12.17 11.17
CA ALA A 18 -18.28 -12.66 10.06
C ALA A 18 -19.18 -11.57 9.48
N ALA A 19 -19.83 -10.76 10.32
CA ALA A 19 -20.67 -9.64 9.89
C ALA A 19 -19.85 -8.55 9.18
N ASN A 20 -18.69 -8.22 9.71
CA ASN A 20 -17.77 -7.24 9.09
C ASN A 20 -17.23 -7.76 7.75
N LEU A 21 -16.87 -9.05 7.69
CA LEU A 21 -16.43 -9.69 6.47
C LEU A 21 -17.52 -9.66 5.40
N PHE A 22 -18.78 -9.99 5.77
CA PHE A 22 -19.93 -9.92 4.86
C PHE A 22 -20.11 -8.51 4.28
N LYS A 23 -20.02 -7.46 5.13
CA LYS A 23 -20.10 -6.06 4.70
C LYS A 23 -18.97 -5.70 3.72
N ILE A 24 -17.76 -6.14 3.99
CA ILE A 24 -16.59 -5.89 3.11
C ILE A 24 -16.77 -6.62 1.77
N ILE A 25 -17.18 -7.87 1.78
CA ILE A 25 -17.46 -8.65 0.56
C ILE A 25 -18.57 -8.01 -0.25
N PHE A 26 -19.68 -7.59 0.39
CA PHE A 26 -20.79 -6.94 -0.28
C PHE A 26 -20.38 -5.60 -0.88
N ALA A 27 -19.68 -4.76 -0.13
CA ALA A 27 -19.12 -3.51 -0.64
C ALA A 27 -18.18 -3.74 -1.83
N THR A 28 -17.31 -4.72 -1.75
CA THR A 28 -16.36 -5.06 -2.84
C THR A 28 -17.09 -5.54 -4.09
N LYS A 29 -18.13 -6.37 -3.95
CA LYS A 29 -18.96 -6.83 -5.08
C LYS A 29 -19.68 -5.70 -5.83
N ILE A 30 -19.97 -4.59 -5.15
CA ILE A 30 -20.58 -3.40 -5.76
C ILE A 30 -19.49 -2.47 -6.31
N PHE A 31 -18.42 -2.27 -5.56
CA PHE A 31 -17.39 -1.27 -5.86
C PHE A 31 -16.54 -1.67 -7.07
N VAL A 32 -16.18 -2.96 -7.19
CA VAL A 32 -15.35 -3.45 -8.30
C VAL A 32 -16.05 -3.26 -9.65
N PRO A 33 -17.32 -3.70 -9.87
CA PRO A 33 -18.01 -3.43 -11.11
C PRO A 33 -18.20 -1.92 -11.38
N ALA A 34 -18.48 -1.12 -10.35
CA ALA A 34 -18.66 0.32 -10.52
C ALA A 34 -17.37 1.00 -11.03
N ILE A 35 -16.20 0.63 -10.51
CA ILE A 35 -14.90 1.14 -11.00
C ILE A 35 -14.64 0.67 -12.44
N LEU A 36 -14.94 -0.58 -12.78
CA LEU A 36 -14.74 -1.09 -14.13
C LEU A 36 -15.65 -0.37 -15.14
N ILE A 37 -16.91 -0.12 -14.76
CA ILE A 37 -17.87 0.65 -15.59
C ILE A 37 -17.36 2.10 -15.75
N ALA A 38 -16.91 2.75 -14.68
CA ALA A 38 -16.38 4.10 -14.74
C ALA A 38 -15.13 4.21 -15.65
N LEU A 39 -14.23 3.22 -15.59
CA LEU A 39 -13.09 3.13 -16.50
C LEU A 39 -13.49 2.91 -17.94
N PHE A 40 -14.50 2.05 -18.17
CA PHE A 40 -15.02 1.79 -19.50
C PHE A 40 -15.65 3.05 -20.12
N ILE A 41 -16.46 3.78 -19.35
CA ILE A 41 -17.05 5.06 -19.76
C ILE A 41 -15.94 6.10 -20.05
N SER A 42 -14.95 6.22 -19.16
CA SER A 42 -13.82 7.13 -19.34
C SER A 42 -13.03 6.81 -20.61
N TRP A 43 -12.83 5.52 -20.90
CA TRP A 43 -12.16 5.08 -22.14
C TRP A 43 -12.98 5.41 -23.40
N LEU A 44 -14.31 5.22 -23.37
CA LEU A 44 -15.20 5.57 -24.48
C LEU A 44 -15.16 7.08 -24.80
N GLN A 45 -15.12 7.93 -23.77
CA GLN A 45 -15.14 9.37 -23.94
C GLN A 45 -13.79 9.96 -24.40
N THR A 46 -12.68 9.46 -23.83
CA THR A 46 -11.37 10.07 -24.05
C THR A 46 -10.48 9.30 -25.03
N LYS A 47 -10.84 8.04 -25.34
CA LYS A 47 -9.99 7.07 -26.06
C LYS A 47 -8.58 6.94 -25.52
N LYS A 48 -8.34 7.48 -24.30
CA LYS A 48 -7.08 7.39 -23.56
C LYS A 48 -7.39 6.84 -22.16
N ILE A 49 -6.72 5.76 -21.78
CA ILE A 49 -6.83 5.22 -20.43
C ILE A 49 -5.95 6.09 -19.52
N ALA A 50 -6.58 6.81 -18.61
CA ALA A 50 -5.85 7.53 -17.58
C ALA A 50 -5.10 6.53 -16.68
N LYS A 51 -3.78 6.69 -16.57
CA LYS A 51 -2.90 5.72 -15.89
C LYS A 51 -3.26 5.53 -14.42
N MET A 52 -3.61 6.59 -13.71
CA MET A 52 -3.97 6.55 -12.30
C MET A 52 -5.26 5.76 -12.01
N PRO A 53 -6.40 6.01 -12.65
CA PRO A 53 -7.59 5.20 -12.48
C PRO A 53 -7.39 3.73 -12.85
N LEU A 54 -6.57 3.43 -13.86
CA LEU A 54 -6.26 2.05 -14.24
C LEU A 54 -5.48 1.33 -13.12
N ILE A 55 -4.45 1.97 -12.58
CA ILE A 55 -3.66 1.42 -11.46
C ILE A 55 -4.56 1.19 -10.25
N THR A 56 -5.41 2.16 -9.92
CA THR A 56 -6.37 2.04 -8.82
C THR A 56 -7.33 0.88 -9.03
N ALA A 57 -7.86 0.70 -10.23
CA ALA A 57 -8.76 -0.42 -10.54
C ALA A 57 -8.05 -1.77 -10.43
N ILE A 58 -6.84 -1.90 -10.95
CA ILE A 58 -6.04 -3.13 -10.80
C ILE A 58 -5.81 -3.44 -9.32
N LEU A 59 -5.43 -2.45 -8.51
CA LEU A 59 -5.25 -2.62 -7.07
C LEU A 59 -6.55 -3.07 -6.40
N VAL A 60 -7.67 -2.42 -6.69
CA VAL A 60 -8.98 -2.78 -6.12
C VAL A 60 -9.42 -4.19 -6.51
N VAL A 61 -9.23 -4.59 -7.76
CA VAL A 61 -9.57 -5.94 -8.25
C VAL A 61 -8.68 -6.99 -7.58
N VAL A 62 -7.37 -6.75 -7.54
CA VAL A 62 -6.41 -7.67 -6.91
C VAL A 62 -6.68 -7.81 -5.42
N PHE A 63 -6.78 -6.69 -4.69
CA PHE A 63 -6.99 -6.72 -3.24
C PHE A 63 -8.41 -7.13 -2.85
N GLY A 64 -9.41 -6.73 -3.62
CA GLY A 64 -10.79 -7.18 -3.43
C GLY A 64 -10.93 -8.69 -3.68
N GLY A 65 -10.35 -9.20 -4.75
CA GLY A 65 -10.31 -10.63 -5.06
C GLY A 65 -9.56 -11.43 -3.98
N LEU A 66 -8.39 -10.95 -3.56
CA LEU A 66 -7.64 -11.56 -2.47
C LEU A 66 -8.44 -11.58 -1.16
N THR A 67 -9.20 -10.53 -0.86
CA THR A 67 -10.03 -10.45 0.35
C THR A 67 -11.16 -11.48 0.33
N ILE A 68 -11.75 -11.73 -0.82
CA ILE A 68 -12.82 -12.72 -0.98
C ILE A 68 -12.28 -14.16 -0.89
N TRP A 69 -11.09 -14.39 -1.46
CA TRP A 69 -10.51 -15.74 -1.56
C TRP A 69 -9.86 -16.22 -0.25
N LEU A 70 -9.33 -15.29 0.56
CA LEU A 70 -8.52 -15.60 1.74
C LEU A 70 -9.31 -15.45 3.06
N ASN A 71 -10.45 -16.13 3.19
CA ASN A 71 -11.37 -16.07 4.32
C ASN A 71 -10.83 -16.73 5.62
N ASN A 72 -9.55 -16.50 5.99
CA ASN A 72 -8.92 -17.10 7.18
C ASN A 72 -8.32 -15.97 8.07
N PRO A 73 -8.55 -15.96 9.41
CA PRO A 73 -8.04 -14.95 10.34
C PRO A 73 -6.51 -14.76 10.27
N VAL A 74 -5.76 -15.84 10.07
CA VAL A 74 -4.29 -15.78 9.92
C VAL A 74 -3.91 -14.98 8.66
N PHE A 75 -4.65 -15.14 7.57
CA PHE A 75 -4.43 -14.39 6.33
C PHE A 75 -4.68 -12.89 6.48
N ILE A 76 -5.58 -12.47 7.36
CA ILE A 76 -5.81 -11.04 7.62
C ILE A 76 -4.52 -10.37 8.12
N LYS A 77 -3.75 -11.06 8.96
CA LYS A 77 -2.46 -10.57 9.48
C LYS A 77 -1.33 -10.65 8.46
N MET A 78 -1.38 -11.61 7.54
CA MET A 78 -0.41 -11.76 6.46
C MET A 78 -0.65 -10.81 5.27
N LYS A 79 -1.87 -10.28 5.10
CA LYS A 79 -2.20 -9.36 4.00
C LYS A 79 -1.20 -8.21 3.85
N PRO A 80 -0.84 -7.46 4.91
CA PRO A 80 0.13 -6.38 4.78
C PRO A 80 1.49 -6.86 4.28
N THR A 81 1.98 -8.01 4.77
CA THR A 81 3.26 -8.60 4.32
C THR A 81 3.24 -8.87 2.82
N ILE A 82 2.19 -9.52 2.31
CA ILE A 82 2.04 -9.85 0.88
C ILE A 82 2.01 -8.57 0.04
N ILE A 83 1.24 -7.57 0.47
CA ILE A 83 1.12 -6.28 -0.21
C ILE A 83 2.48 -5.57 -0.31
N TYR A 84 3.22 -5.49 0.79
CA TYR A 84 4.53 -4.85 0.81
C TYR A 84 5.54 -5.59 -0.06
N LEU A 85 5.52 -6.93 -0.06
CA LEU A 85 6.36 -7.74 -0.95
C LEU A 85 6.02 -7.52 -2.43
N ILE A 86 4.73 -7.43 -2.78
CA ILE A 86 4.31 -7.12 -4.16
C ILE A 86 4.80 -5.74 -4.56
N PHE A 87 4.63 -4.71 -3.73
CA PHE A 87 5.12 -3.36 -4.04
C PHE A 87 6.64 -3.34 -4.19
N SER A 88 7.35 -3.99 -3.29
CA SER A 88 8.81 -4.12 -3.42
C SER A 88 9.21 -4.83 -4.71
N ALA A 89 8.58 -5.95 -5.04
CA ALA A 89 8.86 -6.72 -6.26
C ALA A 89 8.61 -5.90 -7.53
N VAL A 90 7.50 -5.14 -7.59
CA VAL A 90 7.20 -4.24 -8.71
C VAL A 90 8.26 -3.15 -8.86
N LEU A 91 8.70 -2.55 -7.76
CA LEU A 91 9.75 -1.53 -7.79
C LEU A 91 11.09 -2.12 -8.22
N VAL A 92 11.47 -3.27 -7.69
CA VAL A 92 12.71 -3.98 -8.09
C VAL A 92 12.65 -4.35 -9.57
N TYR A 93 11.52 -4.87 -10.06
CA TYR A 93 11.34 -5.17 -11.48
C TYR A 93 11.51 -3.91 -12.35
N GLY A 94 10.97 -2.79 -11.93
CA GLY A 94 11.18 -1.49 -12.58
C GLY A 94 12.66 -1.11 -12.61
N LEU A 95 13.37 -1.24 -11.49
CA LEU A 95 14.80 -0.93 -11.39
C LEU A 95 15.67 -1.82 -12.30
N LEU A 96 15.36 -3.11 -12.39
CA LEU A 96 16.05 -4.05 -13.31
C LEU A 96 15.87 -3.64 -14.77
N ASN A 97 14.71 -3.09 -15.12
CA ASN A 97 14.42 -2.57 -16.46
C ASN A 97 14.81 -1.09 -16.64
N LYS A 98 15.62 -0.53 -15.74
CA LYS A 98 16.07 0.88 -15.75
C LYS A 98 14.91 1.88 -15.80
N LYS A 99 13.74 1.53 -15.21
CA LYS A 99 12.55 2.37 -15.14
C LYS A 99 12.19 2.65 -13.69
N SER A 100 11.89 3.90 -13.36
CA SER A 100 11.37 4.28 -12.05
C SER A 100 9.85 4.34 -12.08
N TYR A 101 9.18 3.37 -11.48
CA TYR A 101 7.72 3.39 -11.39
C TYR A 101 7.21 4.45 -10.41
N ILE A 102 7.98 4.85 -9.41
CA ILE A 102 7.63 5.97 -8.51
C ILE A 102 7.56 7.28 -9.29
N LYS A 103 8.42 7.50 -10.28
CA LYS A 103 8.34 8.66 -11.16
C LYS A 103 6.98 8.75 -11.87
N TYR A 104 6.41 7.64 -12.32
CA TYR A 104 5.07 7.67 -12.95
C TYR A 104 3.96 8.11 -12.01
N LEU A 105 4.12 7.89 -10.70
CA LEU A 105 3.14 8.28 -9.69
C LEU A 105 3.33 9.71 -9.20
N MET A 106 4.56 10.13 -8.97
CA MET A 106 4.89 11.38 -8.27
C MET A 106 5.64 12.40 -9.14
N GLY A 107 5.99 12.08 -10.36
CA GLY A 107 6.81 12.91 -11.22
C GLY A 107 6.18 14.26 -11.62
N SER A 108 4.85 14.38 -11.54
CA SER A 108 4.16 15.65 -11.73
C SER A 108 4.23 16.57 -10.50
N ALA A 109 4.47 16.00 -9.31
CA ALA A 109 4.46 16.74 -8.05
C ALA A 109 5.86 17.14 -7.59
N ILE A 110 6.89 16.36 -7.96
CA ILE A 110 8.25 16.56 -7.48
C ILE A 110 9.20 16.66 -8.69
N PRO A 111 9.80 17.83 -8.95
CA PRO A 111 10.81 17.95 -10.00
C PRO A 111 12.11 17.28 -9.53
N MET A 112 12.50 16.19 -10.19
CA MET A 112 13.71 15.44 -9.86
C MET A 112 14.26 14.76 -11.12
N ASN A 113 15.60 14.68 -11.24
CA ASN A 113 16.23 14.01 -12.37
C ASN A 113 16.08 12.47 -12.32
N GLU A 114 16.43 11.78 -13.41
CA GLU A 114 16.27 10.31 -13.53
C GLU A 114 17.04 9.55 -12.43
N GLU A 115 18.25 10.01 -12.11
CA GLU A 115 19.10 9.40 -11.09
C GLU A 115 18.43 9.45 -9.70
N GLY A 116 17.83 10.60 -9.36
CA GLY A 116 17.10 10.78 -8.11
C GLY A 116 15.88 9.86 -8.03
N TRP A 117 15.12 9.74 -9.11
CA TRP A 117 13.98 8.82 -9.19
C TRP A 117 14.37 7.36 -9.04
N PHE A 118 15.50 6.98 -9.65
CA PHE A 118 16.02 5.62 -9.52
C PHE A 118 16.44 5.30 -8.09
N LEU A 119 17.15 6.22 -7.44
CA LEU A 119 17.58 6.06 -6.05
C LEU A 119 16.39 6.05 -5.09
N LEU A 120 15.38 6.90 -5.30
CA LEU A 120 14.16 6.92 -4.52
C LEU A 120 13.42 5.58 -4.64
N SER A 121 13.28 5.03 -5.87
CA SER A 121 12.66 3.72 -6.10
C SER A 121 13.39 2.60 -5.36
N LYS A 122 14.72 2.62 -5.35
CA LYS A 122 15.54 1.65 -4.61
C LYS A 122 15.29 1.73 -3.11
N ARG A 123 15.22 2.95 -2.55
CA ARG A 123 14.94 3.15 -1.12
C ARG A 123 13.53 2.71 -0.75
N PHE A 124 12.52 2.99 -1.57
CA PHE A 124 11.15 2.51 -1.36
C PHE A 124 11.05 0.99 -1.43
N ALA A 125 11.74 0.35 -2.38
CA ALA A 125 11.76 -1.11 -2.45
C ALA A 125 12.32 -1.73 -1.16
N GLY A 126 13.43 -1.20 -0.64
CA GLY A 126 14.01 -1.63 0.63
C GLY A 126 13.09 -1.34 1.82
N PHE A 127 12.43 -0.20 1.84
CA PHE A 127 11.48 0.17 2.88
C PHE A 127 10.28 -0.78 2.92
N PHE A 128 9.72 -1.16 1.77
CA PHE A 128 8.64 -2.15 1.72
C PHE A 128 9.07 -3.53 2.19
N ILE A 129 10.29 -3.97 1.90
CA ILE A 129 10.84 -5.21 2.49
C ILE A 129 10.91 -5.10 4.01
N LEU A 130 11.42 -3.98 4.53
CA LEU A 130 11.48 -3.74 5.96
C LEU A 130 10.09 -3.78 6.61
N LEU A 131 9.09 -3.15 6.00
CA LEU A 131 7.71 -3.19 6.50
C LEU A 131 7.12 -4.61 6.47
N ALA A 132 7.40 -5.39 5.41
CA ALA A 132 6.97 -6.78 5.32
C ALA A 132 7.55 -7.63 6.45
N LEU A 133 8.86 -7.53 6.69
CA LEU A 133 9.55 -8.22 7.78
C LEU A 133 9.03 -7.78 9.15
N THR A 134 8.87 -6.47 9.35
CA THR A 134 8.35 -5.93 10.61
C THR A 134 6.93 -6.43 10.89
N ASN A 135 6.04 -6.43 9.90
CA ASN A 135 4.69 -6.97 10.06
C ASN A 135 4.73 -8.46 10.41
N GLU A 136 5.59 -9.25 9.73
CA GLU A 136 5.71 -10.69 9.97
C GLU A 136 6.18 -10.99 11.40
N ILE A 137 7.16 -10.22 11.91
CA ILE A 137 7.65 -10.35 13.29
C ILE A 137 6.55 -9.97 14.28
N ILE A 138 5.88 -8.84 14.07
CA ILE A 138 4.90 -8.32 15.02
C ILE A 138 3.71 -9.26 15.17
N TRP A 139 3.11 -9.73 14.08
CA TRP A 139 1.93 -10.59 14.20
C TRP A 139 2.26 -11.99 14.71
N ARG A 140 3.51 -12.47 14.59
CA ARG A 140 3.93 -13.79 15.10
C ARG A 140 4.31 -13.78 16.58
N PHE A 141 4.98 -12.71 17.02
CA PHE A 141 5.63 -12.69 18.35
C PHE A 141 4.95 -11.77 19.36
N PHE A 142 4.02 -10.90 18.92
CA PHE A 142 3.34 -9.95 19.80
C PHE A 142 1.83 -10.20 19.85
N SER A 143 1.16 -9.53 20.81
CA SER A 143 -0.30 -9.65 20.99
C SER A 143 -1.08 -9.04 19.82
N GLN A 144 -2.35 -9.44 19.69
CA GLN A 144 -3.29 -8.89 18.70
C GLN A 144 -3.41 -7.37 18.84
N ASP A 145 -3.54 -6.88 20.09
CA ASP A 145 -3.70 -5.45 20.37
C ASP A 145 -2.45 -4.67 19.98
N PHE A 146 -1.25 -5.24 20.19
CA PHE A 146 0.00 -4.63 19.76
C PHE A 146 0.05 -4.53 18.23
N TRP A 147 -0.31 -5.58 17.51
CA TRP A 147 -0.35 -5.58 16.04
C TRP A 147 -1.33 -4.52 15.49
N VAL A 148 -2.54 -4.39 16.08
CA VAL A 148 -3.52 -3.38 15.70
C VAL A 148 -2.98 -1.98 15.95
N ASN A 149 -2.40 -1.71 17.12
CA ASN A 149 -1.80 -0.42 17.46
C ASN A 149 -0.64 -0.06 16.54
N PHE A 150 0.23 -1.03 16.25
CA PHE A 150 1.33 -0.84 15.30
C PHE A 150 0.81 -0.50 13.91
N LYS A 151 -0.19 -1.20 13.41
CA LYS A 151 -0.79 -0.93 12.10
C LYS A 151 -1.45 0.45 12.05
N THR A 152 -2.09 0.87 13.14
CA THR A 152 -2.84 2.14 13.20
C THR A 152 -1.92 3.35 13.37
N PHE A 153 -0.91 3.25 14.22
CA PHE A 153 -0.04 4.37 14.59
C PHE A 153 1.41 4.18 14.14
N GLY A 154 1.95 2.97 14.27
CA GLY A 154 3.34 2.68 13.97
C GLY A 154 3.67 2.84 12.48
N LEU A 155 2.83 2.31 11.60
CA LEU A 155 3.06 2.42 10.14
C LEU A 155 3.03 3.87 9.63
N PRO A 156 2.05 4.73 9.99
CA PRO A 156 2.07 6.15 9.62
C PRO A 156 3.33 6.87 10.14
N ILE A 157 3.72 6.61 11.38
CA ILE A 157 4.94 7.20 11.96
C ILE A 157 6.18 6.77 11.17
N LEU A 158 6.34 5.47 10.89
CA LEU A 158 7.46 4.96 10.09
C LEU A 158 7.49 5.56 8.68
N LEU A 159 6.33 5.74 8.06
CA LEU A 159 6.23 6.39 6.75
C LEU A 159 6.67 7.85 6.80
N ILE A 160 6.24 8.60 7.81
CA ILE A 160 6.64 10.00 8.01
C ILE A 160 8.15 10.09 8.22
N ILE A 161 8.72 9.25 9.08
CA ILE A 161 10.17 9.20 9.31
C ILE A 161 10.90 8.86 8.01
N PHE A 162 10.44 7.84 7.29
CA PHE A 162 11.03 7.45 6.01
C PHE A 162 11.00 8.60 5.00
N MET A 163 9.86 9.30 4.87
CA MET A 163 9.74 10.46 3.98
C MET A 163 10.64 11.62 4.40
N ALA A 164 10.73 11.92 5.70
CA ALA A 164 11.65 12.93 6.21
C ALA A 164 13.11 12.62 5.88
N MET A 165 13.52 11.36 5.93
CA MET A 165 14.86 10.92 5.53
C MET A 165 15.14 11.12 4.03
N GLN A 166 14.10 11.26 3.18
CA GLN A 166 14.26 11.53 1.75
C GLN A 166 14.48 13.03 1.44
N PHE A 167 14.30 13.92 2.41
CA PHE A 167 14.40 15.38 2.19
C PHE A 167 15.73 15.80 1.55
N ASN A 168 16.84 15.25 2.05
CA ASN A 168 18.17 15.52 1.49
C ASN A 168 18.32 15.01 0.04
N LEU A 169 17.67 13.88 -0.27
CA LEU A 169 17.66 13.35 -1.62
C LEU A 169 16.87 14.28 -2.55
N PHE A 170 15.70 14.72 -2.13
CA PHE A 170 14.89 15.65 -2.91
C PHE A 170 15.66 16.95 -3.23
N ASN A 171 16.26 17.58 -2.22
CA ASN A 171 17.04 18.81 -2.42
C ASN A 171 18.22 18.60 -3.36
N LYS A 172 18.97 17.50 -3.18
CA LYS A 172 20.15 17.22 -4.00
C LYS A 172 19.81 17.04 -5.49
N TYR A 173 18.75 16.29 -5.78
CA TYR A 173 18.43 15.90 -7.16
C TYR A 173 17.41 16.84 -7.84
N SER A 174 16.72 17.70 -7.10
CA SER A 174 15.95 18.82 -7.62
C SER A 174 16.86 19.97 -8.09
N ASN A 175 17.87 20.33 -7.28
CA ASN A 175 18.82 21.40 -7.62
C ASN A 175 19.70 21.07 -8.84
N LYS A 176 19.93 19.81 -9.16
CA LYS A 176 20.64 19.42 -10.39
C LYS A 176 19.87 19.81 -11.65
N ILE A 177 18.55 19.74 -11.65
CA ILE A 177 17.73 20.17 -12.81
C ILE A 177 17.91 21.65 -13.11
N ASN A 178 17.95 22.48 -12.06
CA ASN A 178 18.11 23.93 -12.24
C ASN A 178 19.49 24.32 -12.77
N LYS A 179 20.54 23.54 -12.44
CA LYS A 179 21.91 23.79 -12.96
C LYS A 179 22.13 23.33 -14.38
N ASP A 180 21.32 22.38 -14.87
CA ASP A 180 21.39 21.90 -16.25
C ASP A 180 20.57 22.80 -17.22
N LEU A 181 19.86 23.80 -16.70
CA LEU A 181 19.05 24.76 -17.44
C LEU A 181 19.72 26.15 -17.55
N ASP A 182 20.77 26.44 -16.77
CA ASP A 182 21.60 27.65 -16.79
C ASP A 182 22.86 27.37 -17.63
#